data_e5e71780b63d0d79f785b3154284a656
#
_entry.id   e5e71780b63d0d79f785b3154284a656
#
_cell.length_a   1.000
_cell.length_b   1.000
_cell.length_c   1.000
_cell.angle_alpha   90.00
_cell.angle_beta   90.00
_cell.angle_gamma   90.00
#
_symmetry.space_group_name_H-M   'P 1'
#
loop_
_entity.id
_entity.type
_entity.pdbx_description
1 polymer ?
#
loop_
_entity_poly.entity_id
_entity_poly.type
_entity_poly.pdbx_seq_one_letter_code
_entity_poly.pdbx_strand_id
1 'polypeptide(L)'
;FGARNVVVTNESADRLSQVFQGYFDLIVLDAPCSGEGMFRKQPEAMEYWNESYPTQCAQVQREILENTVKMLATNGELIYSTCTWSPEENEQIVDWLLENYPLELVEIPKINGMIAGINFPETARMYPHHFKGEGQFVAKFRLCSKQSAKKLKVKKSHLTSEQKMLWQKFQREHLAIDLTGELQTFGDHLYLLPLGLPDMSKLKIARNGLYLGVFKKKRFEPSFALGLALKPNEVKRVIEIDEEQFKKYVAGEIVNLDQKYGNGWYQIIVQGNGLGFAKVTGNILKNYFPKGLRFQ
;
A
#
# COMPACT_ATOMS: atom_id res chain seq x y z
N PHE A 1 -2.09 0.73 -9.08
CA PHE A 1 -2.97 1.24 -8.03
C PHE A 1 -2.68 2.73 -7.80
N GLY A 2 -3.71 3.59 -7.77
CA GLY A 2 -3.62 5.03 -7.56
C GLY A 2 -3.41 5.48 -6.10
N ALA A 3 -2.73 4.69 -5.29
CA ALA A 3 -2.50 5.01 -3.87
C ALA A 3 -1.54 6.19 -3.70
N ARG A 4 -1.93 7.19 -2.88
CA ARG A 4 -1.15 8.43 -2.63
C ARG A 4 -0.24 8.32 -1.42
N ASN A 5 -0.76 7.81 -0.30
CA ASN A 5 -0.12 7.85 1.03
C ASN A 5 0.45 6.47 1.37
N VAL A 6 1.32 5.92 0.50
CA VAL A 6 1.86 4.58 0.67
C VAL A 6 3.37 4.60 0.49
N VAL A 7 4.08 4.05 1.47
CA VAL A 7 5.49 3.66 1.36
C VAL A 7 5.55 2.14 1.38
N VAL A 8 6.30 1.54 0.47
CA VAL A 8 6.52 0.09 0.41
C VAL A 8 7.97 -0.20 0.75
N THR A 9 8.17 -1.05 1.73
CA THR A 9 9.50 -1.52 2.15
C THR A 9 9.64 -3.02 1.90
N ASN A 10 10.87 -3.48 1.75
CA ASN A 10 11.23 -4.89 1.70
C ASN A 10 12.18 -5.19 2.86
N GLU A 11 11.61 -5.30 4.07
CA GLU A 11 12.36 -5.41 5.32
C GLU A 11 11.72 -6.45 6.27
N SER A 12 12.53 -6.96 7.20
CA SER A 12 12.05 -7.78 8.31
C SER A 12 11.36 -6.92 9.39
N ALA A 13 10.51 -7.54 10.19
CA ALA A 13 9.83 -6.90 11.31
C ALA A 13 10.83 -6.32 12.33
N ASP A 14 11.96 -7.00 12.57
CA ASP A 14 13.03 -6.52 13.43
C ASP A 14 13.59 -5.16 12.96
N ARG A 15 13.93 -5.04 11.68
CA ARG A 15 14.44 -3.77 11.14
C ARG A 15 13.40 -2.67 11.13
N LEU A 16 12.14 -3.00 10.85
CA LEU A 16 11.03 -2.04 10.93
C LEU A 16 10.81 -1.54 12.35
N SER A 17 10.86 -2.43 13.36
CA SER A 17 10.64 -2.06 14.76
C SER A 17 11.69 -1.08 15.30
N GLN A 18 12.92 -1.10 14.78
CA GLN A 18 13.97 -0.14 15.15
C GLN A 18 13.67 1.29 14.69
N VAL A 19 12.87 1.44 13.62
CA VAL A 19 12.51 2.73 13.02
C VAL A 19 11.14 3.21 13.51
N PHE A 20 10.16 2.31 13.62
CA PHE A 20 8.75 2.62 13.86
C PHE A 20 8.26 2.33 15.29
N GLN A 21 9.13 2.37 16.28
CA GLN A 21 8.77 2.09 17.68
C GLN A 21 7.63 3.00 18.17
N GLY A 22 6.52 2.40 18.63
CA GLY A 22 5.36 3.12 19.16
C GLY A 22 4.66 4.02 18.13
N TYR A 23 4.66 3.63 16.87
CA TYR A 23 4.30 4.52 15.75
C TYR A 23 2.91 4.27 15.16
N PHE A 24 2.49 3.01 15.01
CA PHE A 24 1.28 2.69 14.26
C PHE A 24 0.04 2.60 15.14
N ASP A 25 -1.02 3.29 14.74
CA ASP A 25 -2.34 3.17 15.38
C ASP A 25 -3.04 1.86 15.00
N LEU A 26 -2.71 1.31 13.82
CA LEU A 26 -3.21 0.02 13.35
C LEU A 26 -2.10 -0.73 12.60
N ILE A 27 -1.89 -1.99 12.98
CA ILE A 27 -1.07 -2.94 12.22
C ILE A 27 -1.95 -4.09 11.76
N VAL A 28 -1.87 -4.42 10.48
CA VAL A 28 -2.46 -5.64 9.91
C VAL A 28 -1.31 -6.58 9.57
N LEU A 29 -1.23 -7.69 10.27
CA LEU A 29 -0.24 -8.73 10.05
C LEU A 29 -0.93 -9.94 9.40
N ASP A 30 -0.73 -10.08 8.09
CA ASP A 30 -1.02 -11.30 7.36
C ASP A 30 0.21 -12.20 7.48
N ALA A 31 0.16 -13.13 8.43
CA ALA A 31 1.34 -13.86 8.88
C ALA A 31 1.71 -14.99 7.90
N PRO A 32 3.01 -15.24 7.67
CA PRO A 32 3.43 -16.46 6.98
C PRO A 32 2.95 -17.66 7.80
N CYS A 33 2.26 -18.60 7.15
CA CYS A 33 1.62 -19.72 7.83
C CYS A 33 1.73 -21.02 7.00
N SER A 34 1.33 -22.14 7.59
CA SER A 34 1.33 -23.46 6.91
C SER A 34 0.39 -23.55 5.70
N GLY A 35 -0.58 -22.64 5.58
CA GLY A 35 -1.36 -22.44 4.37
C GLY A 35 -2.42 -23.48 4.09
N GLU A 36 -2.85 -24.27 5.06
CA GLU A 36 -3.84 -25.36 4.91
C GLU A 36 -5.15 -24.90 4.27
N GLY A 37 -5.59 -23.70 4.61
CA GLY A 37 -6.77 -23.08 4.03
C GLY A 37 -6.68 -22.79 2.53
N MET A 38 -5.47 -22.83 1.97
CA MET A 38 -5.19 -22.53 0.56
C MET A 38 -5.00 -23.76 -0.31
N PHE A 39 -4.99 -24.99 0.23
CA PHE A 39 -4.70 -26.23 -0.50
C PHE A 39 -5.60 -26.43 -1.72
N ARG A 40 -6.86 -25.99 -1.64
CA ARG A 40 -7.76 -26.05 -2.80
C ARG A 40 -7.30 -25.17 -3.96
N LYS A 41 -6.72 -24.00 -3.66
CA LYS A 41 -6.24 -23.01 -4.66
C LYS A 41 -4.80 -23.26 -5.09
N GLN A 42 -4.00 -23.81 -4.19
CA GLN A 42 -2.57 -24.09 -4.37
C GLN A 42 -2.27 -25.52 -3.92
N PRO A 43 -2.66 -26.54 -4.70
CA PRO A 43 -2.46 -27.94 -4.33
C PRO A 43 -0.98 -28.32 -4.09
N GLU A 44 -0.05 -27.61 -4.75
CA GLU A 44 1.39 -27.84 -4.62
C GLU A 44 1.89 -27.58 -3.18
N ALA A 45 1.16 -26.77 -2.41
CA ALA A 45 1.51 -26.53 -1.01
C ALA A 45 1.40 -27.76 -0.12
N MET A 46 0.59 -28.75 -0.52
CA MET A 46 0.49 -30.04 0.19
C MET A 46 1.77 -30.88 0.12
N GLU A 47 2.60 -30.70 -0.93
CA GLU A 47 3.85 -31.44 -1.11
C GLU A 47 4.90 -31.11 -0.04
N TYR A 48 4.84 -29.90 0.50
CA TYR A 48 5.78 -29.40 1.52
C TYR A 48 5.22 -29.48 2.93
N TRP A 49 3.91 -29.73 3.07
CA TRP A 49 3.25 -29.78 4.36
C TRP A 49 3.54 -31.11 5.10
N ASN A 50 3.76 -31.01 6.39
CA ASN A 50 3.90 -32.14 7.31
C ASN A 50 3.40 -31.72 8.70
N GLU A 51 3.19 -32.69 9.62
CA GLU A 51 2.63 -32.46 10.95
C GLU A 51 3.43 -31.47 11.82
N SER A 52 4.73 -31.32 11.59
CA SER A 52 5.58 -30.38 12.33
C SER A 52 5.60 -28.98 11.73
N TYR A 53 5.11 -28.80 10.50
CA TYR A 53 5.20 -27.53 9.78
C TYR A 53 4.40 -26.38 10.43
N PRO A 54 3.17 -26.60 10.94
CA PRO A 54 2.44 -25.58 11.71
C PRO A 54 3.22 -25.06 12.93
N THR A 55 3.84 -25.95 13.68
CA THR A 55 4.66 -25.56 14.85
C THR A 55 5.87 -24.70 14.45
N GLN A 56 6.53 -25.03 13.34
CA GLN A 56 7.64 -24.22 12.82
C GLN A 56 7.16 -22.85 12.37
N CYS A 57 6.03 -22.77 11.67
CA CYS A 57 5.40 -21.50 11.29
C CYS A 57 5.03 -20.65 12.53
N ALA A 58 4.45 -21.27 13.56
CA ALA A 58 4.11 -20.60 14.81
C ALA A 58 5.33 -19.97 15.49
N GLN A 59 6.50 -20.60 15.44
CA GLN A 59 7.73 -20.00 15.95
C GLN A 59 8.13 -18.74 15.18
N VAL A 60 8.11 -18.79 13.85
CA VAL A 60 8.39 -17.62 13.00
C VAL A 60 7.38 -16.49 13.26
N GLN A 61 6.12 -16.84 13.43
CA GLN A 61 5.05 -15.88 13.75
C GLN A 61 5.32 -15.17 15.08
N ARG A 62 5.76 -15.88 16.12
CA ARG A 62 6.15 -15.27 17.41
C ARG A 62 7.29 -14.28 17.23
N GLU A 63 8.35 -14.61 16.51
CA GLU A 63 9.47 -13.70 16.23
C GLU A 63 9.03 -12.42 15.50
N ILE A 64 8.09 -12.53 14.56
CA ILE A 64 7.50 -11.38 13.86
C ILE A 64 6.65 -10.55 14.83
N LEU A 65 5.80 -11.20 15.63
CA LEU A 65 4.88 -10.55 16.56
C LEU A 65 5.59 -9.82 17.69
N GLU A 66 6.70 -10.36 18.23
CA GLU A 66 7.56 -9.66 19.20
C GLU A 66 7.99 -8.28 18.71
N ASN A 67 8.30 -8.16 17.42
CA ASN A 67 8.70 -6.90 16.82
C ASN A 67 7.48 -6.05 16.41
N THR A 68 6.39 -6.69 16.03
CA THR A 68 5.13 -6.03 15.67
C THR A 68 4.53 -5.26 16.85
N VAL A 69 4.48 -5.88 18.02
CA VAL A 69 3.96 -5.23 19.26
C VAL A 69 4.77 -3.98 19.63
N LYS A 70 6.09 -3.98 19.43
CA LYS A 70 6.95 -2.80 19.68
C LYS A 70 6.59 -1.60 18.81
N MET A 71 5.99 -1.85 17.65
CA MET A 71 5.62 -0.80 16.69
C MET A 71 4.23 -0.20 16.94
N LEU A 72 3.39 -0.83 17.75
CA LEU A 72 2.07 -0.30 18.11
C LEU A 72 2.19 0.99 18.91
N ALA A 73 1.40 1.99 18.57
CA ALA A 73 1.21 3.18 19.38
C ALA A 73 0.42 2.87 20.67
N THR A 74 0.38 3.80 21.60
CA THR A 74 -0.50 3.71 22.77
C THR A 74 -1.95 3.56 22.33
N ASN A 75 -2.66 2.54 22.80
CA ASN A 75 -4.00 2.13 22.37
C ASN A 75 -4.08 1.69 20.88
N GLY A 76 -2.93 1.44 20.25
CA GLY A 76 -2.88 0.93 18.88
C GLY A 76 -3.47 -0.48 18.77
N GLU A 77 -4.00 -0.82 17.61
CA GLU A 77 -4.66 -2.10 17.34
C GLU A 77 -3.80 -2.98 16.42
N LEU A 78 -3.83 -4.28 16.67
CA LEU A 78 -3.23 -5.32 15.84
C LEU A 78 -4.32 -6.23 15.31
N ILE A 79 -4.38 -6.38 13.99
CA ILE A 79 -5.14 -7.46 13.34
C ILE A 79 -4.12 -8.51 12.92
N TYR A 80 -4.24 -9.70 13.47
CA TYR A 80 -3.46 -10.88 13.15
C TYR A 80 -4.31 -11.83 12.31
N SER A 81 -3.80 -12.28 11.17
CA SER A 81 -4.49 -13.23 10.29
C SER A 81 -3.56 -14.31 9.77
N THR A 82 -4.13 -15.49 9.53
CA THR A 82 -3.50 -16.62 8.87
C THR A 82 -4.45 -17.24 7.86
N CYS A 83 -3.92 -17.96 6.89
CA CYS A 83 -4.70 -18.80 5.99
C CYS A 83 -4.59 -20.29 6.34
N THR A 84 -4.53 -20.63 7.63
CA THR A 84 -4.49 -22.00 8.13
C THR A 84 -5.60 -22.30 9.14
N TRP A 85 -5.83 -23.55 9.43
CA TRP A 85 -6.75 -24.00 10.49
C TRP A 85 -6.04 -24.51 11.73
N SER A 86 -4.70 -24.55 11.70
CA SER A 86 -3.87 -25.07 12.77
C SER A 86 -4.05 -24.25 14.06
N PRO A 87 -4.42 -24.87 15.18
CA PRO A 87 -4.51 -24.20 16.47
C PRO A 87 -3.15 -23.66 16.95
N GLU A 88 -2.02 -24.28 16.55
CA GLU A 88 -0.66 -23.87 16.88
C GLU A 88 -0.35 -22.46 16.37
N GLU A 89 -0.86 -22.14 15.19
CA GLU A 89 -0.67 -20.88 14.51
C GLU A 89 -1.78 -19.85 14.79
N ASN A 90 -2.89 -20.29 15.35
CA ASN A 90 -4.09 -19.49 15.59
C ASN A 90 -4.28 -19.23 17.09
N GLU A 91 -5.05 -20.07 17.76
CA GLU A 91 -5.40 -19.83 19.17
C GLU A 91 -4.22 -19.90 20.13
N GLN A 92 -3.23 -20.74 19.88
CA GLN A 92 -2.02 -20.78 20.72
C GLN A 92 -1.14 -19.52 20.55
N ILE A 93 -1.19 -18.86 19.38
CA ILE A 93 -0.58 -17.55 19.19
C ILE A 93 -1.37 -16.47 19.94
N VAL A 94 -2.71 -16.54 19.91
CA VAL A 94 -3.56 -15.62 20.68
C VAL A 94 -3.26 -15.72 22.17
N ASP A 95 -3.24 -16.94 22.71
CA ASP A 95 -2.94 -17.21 24.11
C ASP A 95 -1.56 -16.67 24.51
N TRP A 96 -0.54 -17.01 23.74
CA TRP A 96 0.82 -16.53 23.93
C TRP A 96 0.93 -15.00 23.91
N LEU A 97 0.21 -14.31 23.02
CA LEU A 97 0.18 -12.84 22.96
C LEU A 97 -0.42 -12.24 24.22
N LEU A 98 -1.53 -12.79 24.72
CA LEU A 98 -2.21 -12.32 25.92
C LEU A 98 -1.38 -12.56 27.18
N GLU A 99 -0.64 -13.65 27.24
CA GLU A 99 0.24 -13.98 28.39
C GLU A 99 1.50 -13.09 28.44
N ASN A 100 2.06 -12.74 27.29
CA ASN A 100 3.39 -12.11 27.23
C ASN A 100 3.34 -10.58 27.03
N TYR A 101 2.21 -10.04 26.59
CA TYR A 101 2.08 -8.61 26.28
C TYR A 101 0.81 -8.01 26.88
N PRO A 102 0.81 -6.71 27.20
CA PRO A 102 -0.37 -6.01 27.73
C PRO A 102 -1.39 -5.73 26.59
N LEU A 103 -1.91 -6.80 26.01
CA LEU A 103 -2.89 -6.79 24.96
C LEU A 103 -4.24 -7.27 25.50
N GLU A 104 -5.33 -6.73 24.96
CA GLU A 104 -6.67 -7.26 25.13
C GLU A 104 -7.25 -7.68 23.78
N LEU A 105 -8.05 -8.76 23.76
CA LEU A 105 -8.81 -9.13 22.58
C LEU A 105 -9.94 -8.14 22.35
N VAL A 106 -10.15 -7.78 21.09
CA VAL A 106 -11.27 -6.98 20.62
C VAL A 106 -12.20 -7.88 19.82
N GLU A 107 -13.47 -7.91 20.20
CA GLU A 107 -14.47 -8.77 19.56
C GLU A 107 -14.60 -8.47 18.06
N ILE A 108 -14.56 -9.52 17.24
CA ILE A 108 -14.87 -9.49 15.82
C ILE A 108 -16.30 -9.94 15.60
N PRO A 109 -17.20 -9.08 15.08
CA PRO A 109 -18.56 -9.48 14.73
C PRO A 109 -18.57 -10.63 13.72
N LYS A 110 -19.28 -11.71 14.03
CA LYS A 110 -19.41 -12.88 13.16
C LYS A 110 -20.49 -12.61 12.11
N ILE A 111 -20.06 -12.47 10.86
CA ILE A 111 -20.93 -12.21 9.72
C ILE A 111 -20.70 -13.25 8.63
N ASN A 112 -21.69 -13.49 7.78
CA ASN A 112 -21.55 -14.26 6.53
C ASN A 112 -20.89 -15.66 6.69
N GLY A 113 -21.25 -16.41 7.75
CA GLY A 113 -20.72 -17.75 7.96
C GLY A 113 -19.39 -17.82 8.74
N MET A 114 -18.91 -16.70 9.26
CA MET A 114 -17.82 -16.69 10.24
C MET A 114 -18.28 -17.39 11.53
N ILE A 115 -17.38 -18.14 12.14
CA ILE A 115 -17.62 -18.74 13.46
C ILE A 115 -16.56 -18.27 14.46
N ALA A 116 -16.81 -18.48 15.74
CA ALA A 116 -15.84 -18.18 16.79
C ALA A 116 -14.61 -19.07 16.70
N GLY A 117 -13.47 -18.56 17.16
CA GLY A 117 -12.27 -19.37 17.35
C GLY A 117 -12.42 -20.33 18.54
N ILE A 118 -11.53 -21.31 18.61
CA ILE A 118 -11.51 -22.32 19.67
C ILE A 118 -11.07 -21.67 20.98
N ASN A 119 -11.90 -21.68 22.01
CA ASN A 119 -11.69 -21.06 23.32
C ASN A 119 -11.57 -19.52 23.31
N PHE A 120 -11.62 -18.86 22.15
CA PHE A 120 -11.55 -17.40 22.00
C PHE A 120 -12.73 -16.91 21.15
N PRO A 121 -13.91 -16.68 21.76
CA PRO A 121 -15.10 -16.28 21.03
C PRO A 121 -14.97 -14.90 20.36
N GLU A 122 -14.04 -14.06 20.79
CA GLU A 122 -13.73 -12.77 20.20
C GLU A 122 -13.11 -12.89 18.81
N THR A 123 -12.37 -13.97 18.53
CA THR A 123 -11.69 -14.22 17.25
C THR A 123 -12.65 -14.80 16.20
N ALA A 124 -12.25 -14.86 14.95
CA ALA A 124 -13.07 -15.39 13.88
C ALA A 124 -12.33 -16.45 13.05
N ARG A 125 -13.02 -17.55 12.77
CA ARG A 125 -12.62 -18.58 11.82
C ARG A 125 -13.55 -18.58 10.61
N MET A 126 -12.97 -18.75 9.45
CA MET A 126 -13.67 -18.85 8.18
C MET A 126 -13.34 -20.19 7.53
N TYR A 127 -14.36 -21.02 7.35
CA TYR A 127 -14.21 -22.34 6.73
C TYR A 127 -14.91 -22.37 5.36
N PRO A 128 -14.32 -23.00 4.34
CA PRO A 128 -14.86 -23.00 2.98
C PRO A 128 -16.21 -23.70 2.84
N HIS A 129 -16.63 -24.50 3.81
CA HIS A 129 -17.96 -25.12 3.82
C HIS A 129 -19.05 -24.19 4.41
N HIS A 130 -18.68 -23.06 5.04
CA HIS A 130 -19.62 -22.07 5.56
C HIS A 130 -19.79 -20.88 4.62
N PHE A 131 -18.85 -20.62 3.72
CA PHE A 131 -18.91 -19.50 2.79
C PHE A 131 -18.07 -19.75 1.52
N LYS A 132 -18.31 -18.94 0.48
CA LYS A 132 -17.53 -19.02 -0.77
C LYS A 132 -16.17 -18.31 -0.59
N GLY A 133 -15.17 -19.03 -0.17
CA GLY A 133 -13.82 -18.48 0.06
C GLY A 133 -12.84 -19.56 0.50
N GLU A 134 -11.61 -19.14 0.77
CA GLU A 134 -10.55 -19.99 1.32
C GLU A 134 -10.59 -19.97 2.86
N GLY A 135 -9.83 -20.87 3.50
CA GLY A 135 -9.74 -20.89 4.96
C GLY A 135 -9.00 -19.69 5.51
N GLN A 136 -9.50 -19.09 6.59
CA GLN A 136 -8.87 -17.94 7.25
C GLN A 136 -9.12 -17.98 8.76
N PHE A 137 -8.18 -17.41 9.51
CA PHE A 137 -8.32 -17.07 10.92
C PHE A 137 -8.01 -15.59 11.12
N VAL A 138 -8.73 -14.91 11.99
CA VAL A 138 -8.48 -13.51 12.35
C VAL A 138 -8.65 -13.29 13.84
N ALA A 139 -7.69 -12.61 14.45
CA ALA A 139 -7.77 -12.09 15.81
C ALA A 139 -7.45 -10.60 15.81
N LYS A 140 -8.17 -9.82 16.65
CA LYS A 140 -7.94 -8.39 16.81
C LYS A 140 -7.55 -8.09 18.25
N PHE A 141 -6.48 -7.33 18.42
CA PHE A 141 -5.95 -6.93 19.72
C PHE A 141 -5.89 -5.42 19.85
N ARG A 142 -5.93 -4.93 21.07
CA ARG A 142 -5.62 -3.54 21.44
C ARG A 142 -4.52 -3.51 22.49
N LEU A 143 -3.56 -2.62 22.33
CA LEU A 143 -2.48 -2.42 23.30
C LEU A 143 -2.97 -1.57 24.47
N CYS A 144 -2.94 -2.12 25.68
CA CYS A 144 -3.42 -1.48 26.92
C CYS A 144 -2.36 -0.69 27.68
N SER A 145 -1.11 -0.70 27.23
CA SER A 145 0.00 0.01 27.86
C SER A 145 0.41 1.29 27.13
N LYS A 146 0.99 2.24 27.88
CA LYS A 146 1.61 3.42 27.29
C LYS A 146 2.91 3.03 26.58
N GLN A 147 3.03 3.41 25.31
CA GLN A 147 4.25 3.27 24.54
C GLN A 147 5.00 4.61 24.45
N SER A 148 6.32 4.54 24.57
CA SER A 148 7.19 5.68 24.30
C SER A 148 7.43 5.77 22.81
N ALA A 149 6.70 6.66 22.14
CA ALA A 149 6.99 6.95 20.74
C ALA A 149 8.40 7.55 20.62
N LYS A 150 9.21 7.00 19.72
CA LYS A 150 10.52 7.56 19.40
C LYS A 150 10.35 8.94 18.78
N LYS A 151 11.11 9.96 19.24
CA LYS A 151 11.09 11.27 18.58
C LYS A 151 11.42 11.10 17.10
N LEU A 152 10.47 11.46 16.24
CA LEU A 152 10.64 11.36 14.80
C LEU A 152 11.70 12.35 14.32
N LYS A 153 12.78 11.86 13.75
CA LYS A 153 13.72 12.68 12.99
C LYS A 153 13.16 12.77 11.57
N VAL A 154 12.49 13.86 11.26
CA VAL A 154 11.97 14.12 9.91
C VAL A 154 13.14 14.53 9.01
N LYS A 155 13.28 13.86 7.87
CA LYS A 155 14.30 14.22 6.88
C LYS A 155 13.84 15.48 6.15
N LYS A 156 14.64 16.54 6.20
CA LYS A 156 14.33 17.79 5.49
C LYS A 156 14.32 17.58 3.98
N SER A 157 13.37 18.22 3.31
CA SER A 157 13.32 18.29 1.84
C SER A 157 14.60 18.93 1.28
N HIS A 158 15.16 18.35 0.23
CA HIS A 158 16.36 18.84 -0.46
C HIS A 158 16.07 19.46 -1.83
N LEU A 159 14.81 19.91 -2.05
CA LEU A 159 14.45 20.62 -3.28
C LEU A 159 15.22 21.93 -3.39
N THR A 160 15.84 22.15 -4.56
CA THR A 160 16.40 23.47 -4.90
C THR A 160 15.27 24.48 -5.12
N SER A 161 15.59 25.79 -5.05
CA SER A 161 14.60 26.84 -5.32
C SER A 161 14.00 26.72 -6.72
N GLU A 162 14.79 26.35 -7.73
CA GLU A 162 14.30 26.12 -9.10
C GLU A 162 13.34 24.93 -9.16
N GLN A 163 13.67 23.81 -8.55
CA GLN A 163 12.81 22.63 -8.50
C GLN A 163 11.48 22.94 -7.81
N LYS A 164 11.52 23.66 -6.70
CA LYS A 164 10.31 24.11 -5.98
C LYS A 164 9.43 24.99 -6.84
N MET A 165 10.02 25.97 -7.55
CA MET A 165 9.29 26.85 -8.46
C MET A 165 8.67 26.09 -9.63
N LEU A 166 9.39 25.15 -10.24
CA LEU A 166 8.88 24.33 -11.35
C LEU A 166 7.71 23.43 -10.93
N TRP A 167 7.79 22.83 -9.74
CA TRP A 167 6.69 22.03 -9.19
C TRP A 167 5.48 22.89 -8.86
N GLN A 168 5.66 24.02 -8.19
CA GLN A 168 4.56 24.95 -7.86
C GLN A 168 3.87 25.48 -9.12
N LYS A 169 4.66 25.77 -10.18
CA LYS A 169 4.11 26.18 -11.47
C LYS A 169 3.24 25.07 -12.06
N PHE A 170 3.74 23.83 -12.11
CA PHE A 170 2.98 22.69 -12.63
C PHE A 170 1.68 22.48 -11.83
N GLN A 171 1.78 22.46 -10.48
CA GLN A 171 0.61 22.30 -9.60
C GLN A 171 -0.44 23.37 -9.88
N ARG A 172 -0.04 24.64 -9.91
CA ARG A 172 -0.96 25.75 -10.18
C ARG A 172 -1.58 25.69 -11.57
N GLU A 173 -0.86 25.25 -12.59
CA GLU A 173 -1.36 25.21 -13.98
C GLU A 173 -2.23 24.00 -14.27
N HIS A 174 -1.99 22.86 -13.60
CA HIS A 174 -2.61 21.59 -13.96
C HIS A 174 -3.50 20.96 -12.89
N LEU A 175 -3.26 21.24 -11.60
CA LEU A 175 -4.04 20.63 -10.52
C LEU A 175 -5.10 21.61 -9.98
N ALA A 176 -6.27 21.06 -9.64
CA ALA A 176 -7.36 21.78 -8.98
C ALA A 176 -7.26 21.70 -7.44
N ILE A 177 -6.32 20.94 -6.93
CA ILE A 177 -6.07 20.75 -5.49
C ILE A 177 -4.59 20.98 -5.17
N ASP A 178 -4.31 21.25 -3.89
CA ASP A 178 -2.98 21.17 -3.35
C ASP A 178 -2.71 19.77 -2.78
N LEU A 179 -1.60 19.15 -3.21
CA LEU A 179 -1.19 17.87 -2.68
C LEU A 179 -0.46 18.06 -1.35
N THR A 180 -1.01 17.47 -0.29
CA THR A 180 -0.44 17.55 1.06
C THR A 180 0.54 16.39 1.30
N GLY A 181 1.73 16.71 1.81
CA GLY A 181 2.78 15.73 2.09
C GLY A 181 4.15 16.38 2.11
N GLU A 182 5.18 15.58 2.32
CA GLU A 182 6.58 16.01 2.29
C GLU A 182 7.19 15.75 0.91
N LEU A 183 7.65 16.82 0.26
CA LEU A 183 8.32 16.71 -1.03
C LEU A 183 9.77 16.27 -0.84
N GLN A 184 10.16 15.19 -1.51
CA GLN A 184 11.55 14.71 -1.55
C GLN A 184 12.01 14.46 -2.97
N THR A 185 13.31 14.71 -3.22
CA THR A 185 13.95 14.41 -4.50
C THR A 185 14.97 13.28 -4.37
N PHE A 186 15.02 12.43 -5.40
CA PHE A 186 16.09 11.45 -5.64
C PHE A 186 16.63 11.71 -7.04
N GLY A 187 17.77 12.37 -7.12
CA GLY A 187 18.23 12.98 -8.36
C GLY A 187 17.21 13.99 -8.88
N ASP A 188 16.80 13.84 -10.12
CA ASP A 188 15.77 14.70 -10.75
C ASP A 188 14.34 14.25 -10.51
N HIS A 189 14.11 13.14 -9.79
CA HIS A 189 12.80 12.58 -9.55
C HIS A 189 12.18 13.14 -8.27
N LEU A 190 10.94 13.61 -8.38
CA LEU A 190 10.15 14.19 -7.28
C LEU A 190 9.13 13.20 -6.73
N TYR A 191 9.10 13.08 -5.42
CA TYR A 191 8.17 12.23 -4.67
C TYR A 191 7.43 13.04 -3.62
N LEU A 192 6.20 12.60 -3.33
CA LEU A 192 5.38 13.08 -2.22
C LEU A 192 5.26 11.96 -1.18
N LEU A 193 5.80 12.19 -0.01
CA LEU A 193 5.72 11.27 1.13
C LEU A 193 4.57 11.65 2.06
N PRO A 194 3.97 10.69 2.75
CA PRO A 194 3.08 10.96 3.88
C PRO A 194 3.75 11.86 4.92
N LEU A 195 2.97 12.71 5.57
CA LEU A 195 3.45 13.52 6.69
C LEU A 195 3.77 12.64 7.90
N GLY A 196 4.75 13.08 8.69
CA GLY A 196 5.08 12.45 9.97
C GLY A 196 5.83 11.12 9.88
N LEU A 197 6.43 10.79 8.73
CA LEU A 197 7.28 9.63 8.61
C LEU A 197 8.62 9.84 9.33
N PRO A 198 9.15 8.82 10.03
CA PRO A 198 10.49 8.84 10.56
C PRO A 198 11.56 8.82 9.45
N ASP A 199 12.82 9.04 9.81
CA ASP A 199 13.92 8.83 8.88
C ASP A 199 14.07 7.34 8.54
N MET A 200 13.68 7.00 7.31
CA MET A 200 13.72 5.64 6.76
C MET A 200 14.99 5.35 5.94
N SER A 201 16.02 6.20 6.04
CA SER A 201 17.23 6.09 5.20
C SER A 201 17.99 4.76 5.36
N LYS A 202 17.76 4.03 6.46
CA LYS A 202 18.36 2.72 6.75
C LYS A 202 17.52 1.53 6.24
N LEU A 203 16.34 1.79 5.71
CA LEU A 203 15.42 0.75 5.22
C LEU A 203 15.53 0.56 3.71
N LYS A 204 15.29 -0.66 3.26
CA LYS A 204 15.14 -0.99 1.83
C LYS A 204 13.75 -0.58 1.37
N ILE A 205 13.67 0.55 0.70
CA ILE A 205 12.41 1.11 0.22
C ILE A 205 12.19 0.67 -1.23
N ALA A 206 11.11 -0.06 -1.49
CA ALA A 206 10.68 -0.46 -2.82
C ALA A 206 9.85 0.64 -3.51
N ARG A 207 9.03 1.39 -2.72
CA ARG A 207 8.28 2.54 -3.21
C ARG A 207 8.29 3.66 -2.17
N ASN A 208 8.81 4.81 -2.57
CA ASN A 208 8.96 5.97 -1.68
C ASN A 208 7.82 6.98 -1.85
N GLY A 209 6.65 6.67 -1.34
CA GLY A 209 5.48 7.55 -1.48
C GLY A 209 4.93 7.59 -2.91
N LEU A 210 4.31 8.72 -3.27
CA LEU A 210 3.78 8.96 -4.61
C LEU A 210 4.86 9.60 -5.49
N TYR A 211 5.25 8.92 -6.56
CA TYR A 211 6.10 9.51 -7.58
C TYR A 211 5.32 10.57 -8.36
N LEU A 212 5.74 11.84 -8.23
CA LEU A 212 5.07 12.97 -8.87
C LEU A 212 5.54 13.20 -10.30
N GLY A 213 6.84 13.00 -10.57
CA GLY A 213 7.41 13.21 -11.89
C GLY A 213 8.89 13.54 -11.85
N VAL A 214 9.40 14.08 -12.96
CA VAL A 214 10.82 14.34 -13.16
C VAL A 214 11.07 15.80 -13.58
N PHE A 215 12.09 16.41 -12.97
CA PHE A 215 12.58 17.70 -13.39
C PHE A 215 13.45 17.55 -14.65
N LYS A 216 13.18 18.37 -15.63
CA LYS A 216 13.98 18.54 -16.85
C LYS A 216 14.42 20.00 -16.96
N LYS A 217 15.30 20.32 -17.90
CA LYS A 217 15.75 21.70 -18.12
C LYS A 217 14.53 22.64 -18.27
N LYS A 218 14.34 23.52 -17.28
CA LYS A 218 13.28 24.54 -17.22
C LYS A 218 11.82 24.01 -17.26
N ARG A 219 11.58 22.73 -16.94
CA ARG A 219 10.22 22.16 -16.92
C ARG A 219 10.09 20.97 -15.97
N PHE A 220 8.87 20.71 -15.56
CA PHE A 220 8.49 19.50 -14.82
C PHE A 220 7.65 18.61 -15.74
N GLU A 221 7.91 17.32 -15.74
CA GLU A 221 7.15 16.30 -16.48
C GLU A 221 6.44 15.39 -15.46
N PRO A 222 5.10 15.33 -15.47
CA PRO A 222 4.33 14.51 -14.53
C PRO A 222 4.55 13.02 -14.79
N SER A 223 4.48 12.23 -13.74
CA SER A 223 4.59 10.78 -13.82
C SER A 223 3.25 10.13 -14.18
N PHE A 224 3.32 8.88 -14.65
CA PHE A 224 2.17 8.00 -14.79
C PHE A 224 1.47 7.76 -13.43
N ALA A 225 2.25 7.54 -12.36
CA ALA A 225 1.72 7.30 -11.03
C ALA A 225 0.88 8.49 -10.49
N LEU A 226 1.31 9.72 -10.78
CA LEU A 226 0.53 10.91 -10.42
C LEU A 226 -0.83 10.92 -11.16
N GLY A 227 -0.83 10.58 -12.45
CA GLY A 227 -2.07 10.54 -13.23
C GLY A 227 -3.05 9.47 -12.75
N LEU A 228 -2.56 8.31 -12.27
CA LEU A 228 -3.40 7.28 -11.65
C LEU A 228 -3.94 7.69 -10.27
N ALA A 229 -3.17 8.49 -9.53
CA ALA A 229 -3.50 8.85 -8.16
C ALA A 229 -4.53 9.98 -8.06
N LEU A 230 -4.67 10.78 -9.10
CA LEU A 230 -5.58 11.92 -9.13
C LEU A 230 -6.95 11.53 -9.68
N LYS A 231 -8.00 11.99 -9.02
CA LYS A 231 -9.36 11.92 -9.55
C LYS A 231 -9.54 12.96 -10.67
N PRO A 232 -10.44 12.74 -11.65
CA PRO A 232 -10.65 13.70 -12.74
C PRO A 232 -10.98 15.13 -12.29
N ASN A 233 -11.74 15.28 -11.20
CA ASN A 233 -12.09 16.59 -10.63
C ASN A 233 -10.94 17.30 -9.88
N GLU A 234 -9.82 16.61 -9.68
CA GLU A 234 -8.62 17.16 -9.05
C GLU A 234 -7.63 17.71 -10.09
N VAL A 235 -7.94 17.57 -11.38
CA VAL A 235 -7.09 18.01 -12.49
C VAL A 235 -7.85 19.02 -13.35
N LYS A 236 -7.19 20.12 -13.73
CA LYS A 236 -7.81 21.19 -14.52
C LYS A 236 -8.05 20.84 -15.99
N ARG A 237 -7.28 19.89 -16.54
CA ARG A 237 -7.35 19.50 -17.93
C ARG A 237 -7.41 17.99 -18.03
N VAL A 238 -8.55 17.48 -18.44
CA VAL A 238 -8.81 16.05 -18.62
C VAL A 238 -9.27 15.79 -20.05
N ILE A 239 -8.99 14.61 -20.57
CA ILE A 239 -9.52 14.08 -21.82
C ILE A 239 -10.03 12.68 -21.54
N GLU A 240 -11.32 12.47 -21.75
CA GLU A 240 -11.91 11.15 -21.73
C GLU A 240 -11.73 10.50 -23.11
N ILE A 241 -11.21 9.28 -23.12
CA ILE A 241 -10.99 8.50 -24.34
C ILE A 241 -11.94 7.31 -24.36
N ASP A 242 -12.36 6.94 -25.58
CA ASP A 242 -13.19 5.78 -25.82
C ASP A 242 -12.41 4.46 -25.75
N GLU A 243 -13.10 3.34 -25.97
CA GLU A 243 -12.50 1.99 -25.89
C GLU A 243 -11.44 1.76 -26.99
N GLU A 244 -11.63 2.27 -28.20
CA GLU A 244 -10.67 2.13 -29.31
C GLU A 244 -9.40 2.95 -29.01
N GLN A 245 -9.58 4.18 -28.59
CA GLN A 245 -8.50 5.07 -28.19
C GLN A 245 -7.74 4.51 -26.96
N PHE A 246 -8.47 3.88 -26.01
CA PHE A 246 -7.87 3.21 -24.86
C PHE A 246 -6.96 2.06 -25.29
N LYS A 247 -7.40 1.18 -26.19
CA LYS A 247 -6.58 0.07 -26.72
C LYS A 247 -5.27 0.59 -27.33
N LYS A 248 -5.34 1.64 -28.14
CA LYS A 248 -4.16 2.31 -28.72
C LYS A 248 -3.26 2.92 -27.65
N TYR A 249 -3.88 3.57 -26.63
CA TYR A 249 -3.12 4.20 -25.55
C TYR A 249 -2.34 3.18 -24.71
N VAL A 250 -2.93 2.07 -24.30
CA VAL A 250 -2.23 1.05 -23.49
C VAL A 250 -1.25 0.23 -24.32
N ALA A 251 -1.41 0.15 -25.64
CA ALA A 251 -0.41 -0.42 -26.55
C ALA A 251 0.81 0.51 -26.76
N GLY A 252 0.69 1.77 -26.35
CA GLY A 252 1.77 2.76 -26.48
C GLY A 252 1.78 3.47 -27.82
N GLU A 253 0.68 3.39 -28.57
CA GLU A 253 0.49 4.04 -29.87
C GLU A 253 0.12 5.52 -29.71
N ILE A 254 0.22 6.26 -30.83
CA ILE A 254 -0.28 7.63 -30.91
C ILE A 254 -1.82 7.57 -31.02
N VAL A 255 -2.49 8.39 -30.21
CA VAL A 255 -3.94 8.52 -30.27
C VAL A 255 -4.30 9.85 -30.93
N ASN A 256 -5.11 9.78 -32.00
CA ASN A 256 -5.70 10.94 -32.61
C ASN A 256 -7.01 11.26 -31.90
N LEU A 257 -7.17 12.52 -31.51
CA LEU A 257 -8.36 13.03 -30.84
C LEU A 257 -9.34 13.59 -31.88
N ASP A 258 -10.63 13.47 -31.60
CA ASP A 258 -11.68 13.91 -32.54
C ASP A 258 -11.75 15.43 -32.70
N GLN A 259 -11.18 16.14 -31.73
CA GLN A 259 -11.14 17.61 -31.76
C GLN A 259 -9.74 18.12 -31.37
N LYS A 260 -9.52 19.42 -31.68
CA LYS A 260 -8.29 20.12 -31.28
C LYS A 260 -8.37 20.56 -29.82
N TYR A 261 -7.30 20.33 -29.09
CA TYR A 261 -7.10 20.80 -27.73
C TYR A 261 -5.95 21.80 -27.65
N GLY A 262 -5.95 22.61 -26.61
CA GLY A 262 -4.79 23.47 -26.30
C GLY A 262 -3.55 22.63 -26.00
N ASN A 263 -2.39 23.10 -26.42
CA ASN A 263 -1.13 22.39 -26.17
C ASN A 263 -0.86 22.27 -24.66
N GLY A 264 -0.35 21.13 -24.21
CA GLY A 264 0.04 20.92 -22.81
C GLY A 264 -0.24 19.53 -22.27
N TRP A 265 -0.15 19.41 -20.93
CA TRP A 265 -0.44 18.18 -20.22
C TRP A 265 -1.93 18.04 -19.91
N TYR A 266 -2.45 16.83 -20.13
CA TYR A 266 -3.82 16.43 -19.81
C TYR A 266 -3.78 15.10 -19.05
N GLN A 267 -4.64 14.94 -18.07
CA GLN A 267 -4.94 13.62 -17.53
C GLN A 267 -5.86 12.89 -18.51
N ILE A 268 -5.47 11.69 -18.86
CA ILE A 268 -6.30 10.80 -19.68
C ILE A 268 -7.17 10.00 -18.74
N ILE A 269 -8.46 9.96 -19.03
CA ILE A 269 -9.45 9.23 -18.26
C ILE A 269 -10.20 8.24 -19.14
N VAL A 270 -10.61 7.16 -18.54
CA VAL A 270 -11.43 6.11 -19.15
C VAL A 270 -12.49 5.68 -18.15
N GLN A 271 -13.75 5.71 -18.54
CA GLN A 271 -14.90 5.38 -17.67
C GLN A 271 -14.80 6.06 -16.29
N GLY A 272 -14.48 7.36 -16.31
CA GLY A 272 -14.36 8.17 -15.10
C GLY A 272 -13.09 7.94 -14.25
N ASN A 273 -12.16 7.08 -14.67
CA ASN A 273 -10.94 6.76 -13.92
C ASN A 273 -9.70 7.35 -14.59
N GLY A 274 -8.79 7.91 -13.79
CA GLY A 274 -7.50 8.41 -14.27
C GLY A 274 -6.61 7.26 -14.76
N LEU A 275 -6.06 7.41 -15.97
CA LEU A 275 -5.19 6.43 -16.61
C LEU A 275 -3.72 6.88 -16.72
N GLY A 276 -3.46 8.16 -16.51
CA GLY A 276 -2.13 8.74 -16.62
C GLY A 276 -2.15 10.15 -17.17
N PHE A 277 -0.97 10.74 -17.36
CA PHE A 277 -0.82 11.99 -18.08
C PHE A 277 -0.31 11.76 -19.49
N ALA A 278 -0.82 12.55 -20.44
CA ALA A 278 -0.31 12.62 -21.80
C ALA A 278 -0.09 14.08 -22.22
N LYS A 279 0.80 14.31 -23.16
CA LYS A 279 1.04 15.63 -23.73
C LYS A 279 0.28 15.75 -25.04
N VAL A 280 -0.55 16.79 -25.16
CA VAL A 280 -1.35 17.04 -26.34
C VAL A 280 -0.76 18.19 -27.14
N THR A 281 -0.77 18.04 -28.47
CA THR A 281 -0.40 19.09 -29.44
C THR A 281 -1.41 19.04 -30.57
N GLY A 282 -2.28 20.06 -30.65
CA GLY A 282 -3.41 20.05 -31.55
C GLY A 282 -4.41 18.93 -31.28
N ASN A 283 -4.58 17.99 -32.21
CA ASN A 283 -5.38 16.79 -32.02
C ASN A 283 -4.57 15.50 -31.80
N ILE A 284 -3.25 15.63 -31.57
CA ILE A 284 -2.36 14.48 -31.35
C ILE A 284 -2.08 14.34 -29.85
N LEU A 285 -2.43 13.19 -29.30
CA LEU A 285 -2.09 12.79 -27.94
C LEU A 285 -0.79 11.98 -27.97
N LYS A 286 0.30 12.59 -27.47
CA LYS A 286 1.57 11.91 -27.33
C LYS A 286 1.53 10.99 -26.11
N ASN A 287 1.70 9.72 -26.38
CA ASN A 287 1.58 8.65 -25.38
C ASN A 287 2.76 8.62 -24.41
N TYR A 288 2.46 8.59 -23.10
CA TYR A 288 3.41 8.44 -22.00
C TYR A 288 3.13 7.20 -21.14
N PHE A 289 2.32 6.27 -21.66
CA PHE A 289 2.06 5.00 -20.99
C PHE A 289 3.37 4.20 -20.83
N PRO A 290 3.66 3.67 -19.62
CA PRO A 290 4.95 3.02 -19.36
C PRO A 290 5.22 1.83 -20.26
N LYS A 291 6.38 1.78 -20.88
CA LYS A 291 6.75 0.70 -21.82
C LYS A 291 6.60 -0.71 -21.22
N GLY A 292 6.96 -0.89 -19.94
CA GLY A 292 6.85 -2.18 -19.26
C GLY A 292 5.44 -2.60 -18.86
N LEU A 293 4.42 -1.74 -19.07
CA LEU A 293 3.02 -2.03 -18.77
C LEU A 293 2.14 -2.12 -20.03
N ARG A 294 2.73 -2.04 -21.22
CA ARG A 294 1.98 -2.05 -22.48
C ARG A 294 1.40 -3.43 -22.73
N PHE A 295 0.15 -3.45 -23.14
CA PHE A 295 -0.52 -4.64 -23.65
C PHE A 295 -0.23 -4.75 -25.17
N GLN A 296 0.14 -5.95 -25.58
CA GLN A 296 0.29 -6.34 -26.98
C GLN A 296 -0.99 -7.01 -27.47
#